data_93f3ec89de8a2376ad81036215557067
#
_entry.id   93f3ec89de8a2376ad81036215557067
#
_cell.length_a   1.000
_cell.length_b   1.000
_cell.length_c   1.000
_cell.angle_alpha   90.00
_cell.angle_beta   90.00
_cell.angle_gamma   90.00
#
_symmetry.space_group_name_H-M   'P 1'
#
loop_
_entity.id
_entity.type
_entity.pdbx_description
1 polymer ?
#
loop_
_entity_poly.entity_id
_entity_poly.type
_entity_poly.pdbx_seq_one_letter_code
_entity_poly.pdbx_strand_id
1 'polypeptide(L)'
;MKKNLHIISRVLPDSIGEELELEPGDALLSINGQPVEDVFDYRYLMNDEFVTLLIRKKNGEEWELEVEKEYEDDLGVEFENSLMDEYRSCSNHCIFCFIDQMPPGMRETLYFKDDDSRLSFLQGNYVTLTNMSDYDLDRIIKFHLSPINVSFQTMNPKLRCKMLHNRFAGDALAKVDRLYKGDVTMNGQIVLCKGINDRDELEYSLEKLSEYAPVLQSVSIVPVGPVS
;
A
#
# COMPACT_ATOMS: atom_id res chain seq x y z
N MET A 1 -2.30 -23.09 4.32
CA MET A 1 -2.38 -21.80 3.60
C MET A 1 -3.44 -21.96 2.52
N LYS A 2 -4.49 -21.14 2.50
CA LYS A 2 -5.36 -21.05 1.31
C LYS A 2 -4.47 -20.48 0.20
N LYS A 3 -4.30 -21.22 -0.89
CA LYS A 3 -3.72 -20.65 -2.12
C LYS A 3 -4.71 -19.59 -2.60
N ASN A 4 -4.37 -18.32 -2.47
CA ASN A 4 -5.14 -17.28 -3.12
C ASN A 4 -4.99 -17.51 -4.62
N LEU A 5 -6.11 -17.76 -5.29
CA LEU A 5 -6.15 -17.87 -6.74
C LEU A 5 -6.33 -16.45 -7.29
N HIS A 6 -5.38 -16.01 -8.11
CA HIS A 6 -5.47 -14.71 -8.76
C HIS A 6 -6.19 -14.88 -10.09
N ILE A 7 -7.52 -14.77 -10.06
CA ILE A 7 -8.38 -15.00 -11.22
C ILE A 7 -8.30 -13.82 -12.16
N ILE A 8 -8.03 -14.10 -13.43
CA ILE A 8 -8.03 -13.13 -14.52
C ILE A 8 -9.48 -12.75 -14.81
N SER A 9 -9.82 -11.48 -14.71
CA SER A 9 -11.14 -10.95 -15.04
C SER A 9 -11.25 -10.46 -16.48
N ARG A 10 -10.11 -10.03 -17.05
CA ARG A 10 -10.04 -9.51 -18.41
C ARG A 10 -8.65 -9.70 -18.99
N VAL A 11 -8.58 -9.93 -20.29
CA VAL A 11 -7.37 -9.90 -21.10
C VAL A 11 -7.51 -8.76 -22.10
N LEU A 12 -6.49 -7.92 -22.20
CA LEU A 12 -6.47 -6.79 -23.11
C LEU A 12 -6.16 -7.25 -24.53
N PRO A 13 -6.78 -6.68 -25.57
CA PRO A 13 -6.45 -7.00 -26.94
C PRO A 13 -5.01 -6.56 -27.27
N ASP A 14 -4.37 -7.26 -28.20
CA ASP A 14 -2.99 -7.03 -28.63
C ASP A 14 -1.96 -7.08 -27.47
N SER A 15 -2.23 -7.90 -26.45
CA SER A 15 -1.37 -8.08 -25.26
C SER A 15 -0.67 -9.44 -25.25
N ILE A 16 0.39 -9.54 -24.45
CA ILE A 16 1.07 -10.81 -24.19
C ILE A 16 0.09 -11.88 -23.67
N GLY A 17 -0.84 -11.49 -22.80
CA GLY A 17 -1.87 -12.40 -22.30
C GLY A 17 -2.77 -12.96 -23.38
N GLU A 18 -3.11 -12.19 -24.42
CA GLU A 18 -3.87 -12.67 -25.56
C GLU A 18 -3.03 -13.62 -26.43
N GLU A 19 -1.76 -13.31 -26.68
CA GLU A 19 -0.83 -14.19 -27.44
C GLU A 19 -0.63 -15.54 -26.75
N LEU A 20 -0.67 -15.56 -25.39
CA LEU A 20 -0.56 -16.75 -24.57
C LEU A 20 -1.90 -17.51 -24.44
N GLU A 21 -2.94 -17.11 -25.15
CA GLU A 21 -4.28 -17.70 -25.10
C GLU A 21 -4.87 -17.70 -23.67
N LEU A 22 -4.54 -16.68 -22.85
CA LEU A 22 -5.16 -16.49 -21.55
C LEU A 22 -6.61 -16.02 -21.72
N GLU A 23 -7.49 -16.46 -20.82
CA GLU A 23 -8.90 -16.10 -20.85
C GLU A 23 -9.40 -15.64 -19.47
N PRO A 24 -10.44 -14.77 -19.42
CA PRO A 24 -11.11 -14.47 -18.18
C PRO A 24 -11.60 -15.75 -17.48
N GLY A 25 -11.24 -15.91 -16.21
CA GLY A 25 -11.50 -17.11 -15.39
C GLY A 25 -10.32 -18.06 -15.26
N ASP A 26 -9.22 -17.87 -16.01
CA ASP A 26 -7.94 -18.51 -15.73
C ASP A 26 -7.35 -17.93 -14.44
N ALA A 27 -6.47 -18.67 -13.78
CA ALA A 27 -5.86 -18.22 -12.53
C ALA A 27 -4.33 -18.30 -12.58
N LEU A 28 -3.67 -17.20 -12.23
CA LEU A 28 -2.22 -17.18 -12.01
C LEU A 28 -1.89 -17.85 -10.68
N LEU A 29 -0.99 -18.83 -10.70
CA LEU A 29 -0.58 -19.60 -9.52
C LEU A 29 0.82 -19.20 -9.03
N SER A 30 1.77 -18.99 -9.96
CA SER A 30 3.13 -18.59 -9.63
C SER A 30 3.82 -17.92 -10.82
N ILE A 31 4.88 -17.16 -10.53
CA ILE A 31 5.81 -16.59 -11.50
C ILE A 31 7.21 -17.06 -11.12
N ASN A 32 7.97 -17.59 -12.06
CA ASN A 32 9.32 -18.13 -11.85
C ASN A 32 9.37 -19.17 -10.70
N GLY A 33 8.31 -19.98 -10.54
CA GLY A 33 8.17 -20.96 -9.46
C GLY A 33 7.91 -20.34 -8.08
N GLN A 34 7.79 -19.01 -7.97
CA GLN A 34 7.49 -18.30 -6.72
C GLN A 34 6.00 -17.99 -6.63
N PRO A 35 5.36 -18.21 -5.46
CA PRO A 35 3.96 -17.86 -5.27
C PRO A 35 3.81 -16.33 -5.30
N VAL A 36 2.70 -15.87 -5.84
CA VAL A 36 2.28 -14.47 -5.81
C VAL A 36 1.35 -14.30 -4.62
N GLU A 37 1.68 -13.42 -3.67
CA GLU A 37 0.83 -13.13 -2.52
C GLU A 37 -0.11 -11.96 -2.79
N ASP A 38 0.41 -10.93 -3.45
CA ASP A 38 -0.34 -9.73 -3.82
C ASP A 38 0.28 -9.03 -5.06
N VAL A 39 -0.27 -7.86 -5.40
CA VAL A 39 0.16 -7.06 -6.55
C VAL A 39 1.64 -6.64 -6.50
N PHE A 40 2.27 -6.58 -5.33
CA PHE A 40 3.70 -6.24 -5.23
C PHE A 40 4.58 -7.40 -5.70
N ASP A 41 4.25 -8.64 -5.30
CA ASP A 41 4.96 -9.80 -5.82
C ASP A 41 4.77 -9.93 -7.33
N TYR A 42 3.53 -9.73 -7.80
CA TYR A 42 3.24 -9.76 -9.24
C TYR A 42 4.14 -8.79 -10.00
N ARG A 43 4.14 -7.51 -9.62
CA ARG A 43 4.94 -6.49 -10.30
C ARG A 43 6.44 -6.75 -10.20
N TYR A 44 6.92 -7.18 -9.03
CA TYR A 44 8.34 -7.47 -8.82
C TYR A 44 8.80 -8.65 -9.66
N LEU A 45 8.04 -9.76 -9.69
CA LEU A 45 8.39 -10.96 -10.41
C LEU A 45 8.19 -10.83 -11.93
N MET A 46 7.27 -9.96 -12.36
CA MET A 46 7.06 -9.65 -13.78
C MET A 46 8.13 -8.70 -14.35
N ASN A 47 8.91 -8.04 -13.51
CA ASN A 47 9.93 -7.08 -13.91
C ASN A 47 11.23 -7.78 -14.33
N ASP A 48 11.14 -8.64 -15.35
CA ASP A 48 12.23 -9.42 -15.95
C ASP A 48 11.92 -9.63 -17.45
N GLU A 49 12.95 -9.85 -18.26
CA GLU A 49 12.83 -10.14 -19.69
C GLU A 49 12.35 -11.57 -19.98
N PHE A 50 12.62 -12.50 -19.05
CA PHE A 50 12.24 -13.91 -19.15
C PHE A 50 11.47 -14.33 -17.89
N VAL A 51 10.20 -14.68 -18.04
CA VAL A 51 9.38 -15.14 -16.94
C VAL A 51 8.69 -16.46 -17.27
N THR A 52 8.58 -17.33 -16.29
CA THR A 52 7.80 -18.57 -16.39
C THR A 52 6.54 -18.43 -15.56
N LEU A 53 5.38 -18.53 -16.19
CA LEU A 53 4.08 -18.40 -15.55
C LEU A 53 3.47 -19.79 -15.36
N LEU A 54 2.95 -20.08 -14.18
CA LEU A 54 2.08 -21.22 -13.96
C LEU A 54 0.64 -20.74 -13.90
N ILE A 55 -0.14 -21.12 -14.89
CA ILE A 55 -1.54 -20.73 -15.05
C ILE A 55 -2.43 -21.96 -14.88
N ARG A 56 -3.50 -21.84 -14.12
CA ARG A 56 -4.58 -22.83 -14.09
C ARG A 56 -5.71 -22.35 -14.99
N LYS A 57 -6.00 -23.10 -16.04
CA LYS A 57 -7.12 -22.87 -16.95
C LYS A 57 -8.45 -23.15 -16.27
N LYS A 58 -9.55 -22.57 -16.78
CA LYS A 58 -10.92 -22.83 -16.28
C LYS A 58 -11.31 -24.31 -16.23
N ASN A 59 -10.77 -25.14 -17.15
CA ASN A 59 -11.02 -26.55 -17.19
C ASN A 59 -10.23 -27.35 -16.14
N GLY A 60 -9.35 -26.67 -15.36
CA GLY A 60 -8.53 -27.26 -14.31
C GLY A 60 -7.15 -27.74 -14.78
N GLU A 61 -6.82 -27.63 -16.06
CA GLU A 61 -5.47 -27.91 -16.57
C GLU A 61 -4.49 -26.84 -16.04
N GLU A 62 -3.26 -27.25 -15.79
CA GLU A 62 -2.16 -26.33 -15.43
C GLU A 62 -1.21 -26.22 -16.61
N TRP A 63 -0.98 -24.99 -17.03
CA TRP A 63 -0.07 -24.64 -18.12
C TRP A 63 1.13 -23.91 -17.56
N GLU A 64 2.32 -24.34 -17.95
CA GLU A 64 3.57 -23.65 -17.71
C GLU A 64 3.94 -22.92 -19.00
N LEU A 65 4.00 -21.59 -18.93
CA LEU A 65 4.19 -20.71 -20.08
C LEU A 65 5.50 -19.94 -19.91
N GLU A 66 6.43 -20.08 -20.85
CA GLU A 66 7.64 -19.29 -20.93
C GLU A 66 7.36 -18.04 -21.76
N VAL A 67 7.70 -16.87 -21.20
CA VAL A 67 7.44 -15.56 -21.77
C VAL A 67 8.75 -14.81 -21.93
N GLU A 68 9.07 -14.41 -23.15
CA GLU A 68 10.12 -13.44 -23.47
C GLU A 68 9.45 -12.09 -23.80
N LYS A 69 9.85 -11.02 -23.12
CA LYS A 69 9.23 -9.70 -23.24
C LYS A 69 10.24 -8.59 -22.96
N GLU A 70 9.91 -7.36 -23.30
CA GLU A 70 10.67 -6.21 -22.82
C GLU A 70 10.53 -6.09 -21.28
N TYR A 71 11.55 -5.52 -20.64
CA TYR A 71 11.63 -5.45 -19.19
C TYR A 71 10.39 -4.81 -18.53
N GLU A 72 9.86 -3.74 -19.14
CA GLU A 72 8.72 -2.98 -18.60
C GLU A 72 7.34 -3.48 -19.08
N ASP A 73 7.30 -4.46 -19.98
CA ASP A 73 6.04 -4.96 -20.52
C ASP A 73 5.27 -5.75 -19.45
N ASP A 74 3.95 -5.54 -19.43
CA ASP A 74 3.01 -6.30 -18.62
C ASP A 74 2.30 -7.36 -19.47
N LEU A 75 1.74 -8.39 -18.82
CA LEU A 75 0.91 -9.38 -19.50
C LEU A 75 -0.32 -8.79 -20.20
N GLY A 76 -0.78 -7.63 -19.77
CA GLY A 76 -2.03 -7.04 -20.26
C GLY A 76 -3.27 -7.79 -19.74
N VAL A 77 -3.22 -8.23 -18.49
CA VAL A 77 -4.36 -8.87 -17.81
C VAL A 77 -4.84 -8.04 -16.64
N GLU A 78 -6.14 -8.07 -16.38
CA GLU A 78 -6.75 -7.51 -15.18
C GLU A 78 -7.20 -8.68 -14.28
N PHE A 79 -6.96 -8.57 -12.98
CA PHE A 79 -7.42 -9.55 -12.00
C PHE A 79 -8.75 -9.13 -11.38
N GLU A 80 -9.56 -10.09 -10.87
CA GLU A 80 -10.83 -9.79 -10.17
C GLU A 80 -10.64 -8.86 -8.98
N ASN A 81 -9.50 -8.99 -8.28
CA ASN A 81 -9.06 -8.07 -7.23
C ASN A 81 -7.77 -7.38 -7.67
N SER A 82 -7.80 -6.07 -7.82
CA SER A 82 -6.65 -5.27 -8.26
C SER A 82 -5.45 -5.31 -7.30
N LEU A 83 -5.66 -5.61 -6.02
CA LEU A 83 -4.58 -5.85 -5.06
C LEU A 83 -4.11 -7.31 -5.04
N MET A 84 -4.83 -8.21 -5.70
CA MET A 84 -4.59 -9.66 -5.67
C MET A 84 -4.66 -10.26 -4.26
N ASP A 85 -5.21 -9.50 -3.29
CA ASP A 85 -5.40 -9.87 -1.89
C ASP A 85 -6.50 -9.00 -1.27
N GLU A 86 -6.96 -9.35 -0.07
CA GLU A 86 -7.98 -8.60 0.68
C GLU A 86 -7.48 -7.19 1.05
N TYR A 87 -8.38 -6.20 0.99
CA TYR A 87 -8.10 -4.84 1.46
C TYR A 87 -7.92 -4.81 2.98
N ARG A 88 -6.94 -4.05 3.46
CA ARG A 88 -6.66 -3.90 4.89
C ARG A 88 -7.35 -2.66 5.45
N SER A 89 -8.34 -2.89 6.31
CA SER A 89 -9.04 -1.81 7.01
C SER A 89 -8.18 -1.14 8.06
N CYS A 90 -8.34 0.17 8.22
CA CYS A 90 -7.69 0.95 9.27
C CYS A 90 -8.20 0.54 10.67
N SER A 91 -7.27 0.28 11.58
CA SER A 91 -7.55 -0.05 12.99
C SER A 91 -7.57 1.17 13.93
N ASN A 92 -7.33 2.38 13.39
CA ASN A 92 -7.30 3.61 14.18
C ASN A 92 -8.68 4.24 14.35
N HIS A 93 -8.83 5.01 15.43
CA HIS A 93 -10.01 5.85 15.71
C HIS A 93 -9.57 7.31 15.91
N CYS A 94 -8.98 7.89 14.86
CA CYS A 94 -8.38 9.22 14.94
C CYS A 94 -9.40 10.30 15.31
N ILE A 95 -9.00 11.23 16.19
CA ILE A 95 -9.86 12.35 16.62
C ILE A 95 -10.28 13.27 15.46
N PHE A 96 -9.59 13.19 14.33
CA PHE A 96 -9.80 13.97 13.11
C PHE A 96 -10.28 13.10 11.92
N CYS A 97 -10.71 11.85 12.14
CA CYS A 97 -11.09 10.95 11.06
C CYS A 97 -12.34 11.47 10.34
N PHE A 98 -12.18 11.93 9.11
CA PHE A 98 -13.29 12.46 8.31
C PHE A 98 -14.32 11.36 7.97
N ILE A 99 -13.91 10.10 7.86
CA ILE A 99 -14.83 8.97 7.63
C ILE A 99 -15.76 8.76 8.83
N ASP A 100 -15.22 8.84 10.07
CA ASP A 100 -16.03 8.70 11.28
C ASP A 100 -17.00 9.88 11.49
N GLN A 101 -16.76 11.01 10.81
CA GLN A 101 -17.60 12.22 10.86
C GLN A 101 -18.65 12.27 9.73
N MET A 102 -18.65 11.30 8.83
CA MET A 102 -19.57 11.28 7.70
C MET A 102 -21.03 11.05 8.17
N PRO A 103 -22.02 11.74 7.55
CA PRO A 103 -23.42 11.49 7.85
C PRO A 103 -23.81 10.02 7.63
N PRO A 104 -24.69 9.45 8.47
CA PRO A 104 -25.19 8.09 8.25
C PRO A 104 -26.05 7.99 6.99
N GLY A 105 -26.10 6.79 6.40
CA GLY A 105 -26.97 6.50 5.25
C GLY A 105 -26.39 6.84 3.88
N MET A 106 -25.10 7.13 3.80
CA MET A 106 -24.37 7.25 2.54
C MET A 106 -24.06 5.86 1.95
N ARG A 107 -23.48 5.81 0.73
CA ARG A 107 -23.04 4.56 0.11
C ARG A 107 -22.05 3.84 1.03
N GLU A 108 -22.21 2.55 1.21
CA GLU A 108 -21.41 1.73 2.14
C GLU A 108 -19.89 1.85 1.88
N THR A 109 -19.49 1.90 0.61
CA THR A 109 -18.08 2.05 0.22
C THR A 109 -17.41 3.32 0.74
N LEU A 110 -18.18 4.38 1.06
CA LEU A 110 -17.65 5.63 1.61
C LEU A 110 -17.24 5.51 3.08
N TYR A 111 -17.70 4.48 3.80
CA TYR A 111 -17.35 4.26 5.19
C TYR A 111 -16.15 3.32 5.36
N PHE A 112 -15.60 2.81 4.25
CA PHE A 112 -14.39 2.01 4.31
C PHE A 112 -13.19 2.89 4.66
N LYS A 113 -12.54 2.57 5.77
CA LYS A 113 -11.29 3.23 6.19
C LYS A 113 -10.12 2.35 5.78
N ASP A 114 -9.31 2.81 4.87
CA ASP A 114 -8.08 2.12 4.48
C ASP A 114 -6.88 2.59 5.31
N ASP A 115 -5.97 1.68 5.57
CA ASP A 115 -4.61 1.93 6.05
C ASP A 115 -3.70 0.84 5.45
N ASP A 116 -3.88 0.62 4.16
CA ASP A 116 -3.20 -0.39 3.36
C ASP A 116 -2.00 0.23 2.64
N SER A 117 -0.79 -0.22 2.98
CA SER A 117 0.43 0.32 2.38
C SER A 117 0.49 0.16 0.87
N ARG A 118 -0.17 -0.85 0.30
CA ARG A 118 -0.23 -1.05 -1.15
C ARG A 118 -0.93 0.11 -1.85
N LEU A 119 -1.97 0.66 -1.24
CA LEU A 119 -2.67 1.83 -1.79
C LEU A 119 -1.83 3.11 -1.74
N SER A 120 -0.85 3.18 -0.84
CA SER A 120 0.10 4.30 -0.85
C SER A 120 0.90 4.34 -2.14
N PHE A 121 1.43 3.19 -2.58
CA PHE A 121 2.23 3.09 -3.81
C PHE A 121 1.37 3.13 -5.09
N LEU A 122 0.16 2.58 -5.04
CA LEU A 122 -0.70 2.45 -6.23
C LEU A 122 -1.56 3.70 -6.49
N GLN A 123 -2.01 4.38 -5.43
CA GLN A 123 -2.99 5.46 -5.51
C GLN A 123 -2.54 6.74 -4.80
N GLY A 124 -1.40 6.73 -4.12
CA GLY A 124 -0.90 7.87 -3.37
C GLY A 124 -1.58 8.09 -2.01
N ASN A 125 -2.25 7.08 -1.46
CA ASN A 125 -2.91 7.19 -0.16
C ASN A 125 -1.90 7.35 0.97
N TYR A 126 -2.26 8.14 1.98
CA TYR A 126 -1.44 8.31 3.18
C TYR A 126 -1.74 7.21 4.19
N VAL A 127 -0.70 6.53 4.67
CA VAL A 127 -0.80 5.44 5.65
C VAL A 127 -0.21 5.82 6.99
N THR A 128 -0.75 5.26 8.06
CA THR A 128 -0.32 5.59 9.43
C THR A 128 0.83 4.73 9.93
N LEU A 129 1.25 3.72 9.19
CA LEU A 129 2.21 2.68 9.56
C LEU A 129 1.74 1.77 10.72
N THR A 130 0.55 1.99 11.29
CA THR A 130 0.06 1.17 12.42
C THR A 130 -0.38 -0.22 12.00
N ASN A 131 -0.90 -0.37 10.77
CA ASN A 131 -1.32 -1.65 10.19
C ASN A 131 -0.19 -2.41 9.48
N MET A 132 0.94 -1.77 9.26
CA MET A 132 2.08 -2.34 8.54
C MET A 132 2.85 -3.30 9.46
N SER A 133 3.06 -4.53 9.04
CA SER A 133 3.90 -5.50 9.73
C SER A 133 5.38 -5.32 9.38
N ASP A 134 6.27 -5.99 10.11
CA ASP A 134 7.70 -6.06 9.77
C ASP A 134 7.92 -6.73 8.41
N TYR A 135 7.13 -7.74 8.09
CA TYR A 135 7.14 -8.41 6.80
C TYR A 135 6.80 -7.45 5.65
N ASP A 136 5.78 -6.60 5.82
CA ASP A 136 5.44 -5.58 4.81
C ASP A 136 6.61 -4.62 4.58
N LEU A 137 7.28 -4.18 5.66
CA LEU A 137 8.45 -3.31 5.57
C LEU A 137 9.61 -3.98 4.83
N ASP A 138 9.90 -5.25 5.15
CA ASP A 138 10.97 -6.01 4.49
C ASP A 138 10.71 -6.14 2.99
N ARG A 139 9.45 -6.37 2.59
CA ARG A 139 9.07 -6.42 1.17
C ARG A 139 9.21 -5.07 0.48
N ILE A 140 8.73 -3.99 1.10
CA ILE A 140 8.85 -2.62 0.56
C ILE A 140 10.32 -2.29 0.28
N ILE A 141 11.21 -2.58 1.23
CA ILE A 141 12.65 -2.35 1.09
C ILE A 141 13.26 -3.27 0.02
N LYS A 142 12.94 -4.57 0.07
CA LYS A 142 13.44 -5.56 -0.89
C LYS A 142 13.04 -5.22 -2.34
N PHE A 143 11.82 -4.75 -2.54
CA PHE A 143 11.28 -4.44 -3.86
C PHE A 143 11.58 -3.00 -4.30
N HIS A 144 12.30 -2.23 -3.48
CA HIS A 144 12.63 -0.82 -3.73
C HIS A 144 11.41 0.04 -4.05
N LEU A 145 10.30 -0.22 -3.36
CA LEU A 145 9.05 0.52 -3.58
C LEU A 145 9.16 1.95 -3.03
N SER A 146 8.92 2.94 -3.87
CA SER A 146 8.99 4.37 -3.54
C SER A 146 8.08 5.18 -4.47
N PRO A 147 7.57 6.34 -4.04
CA PRO A 147 7.54 6.84 -2.68
C PRO A 147 6.41 6.23 -1.83
N ILE A 148 6.58 6.21 -0.50
CA ILE A 148 5.49 5.95 0.44
C ILE A 148 4.98 7.25 1.06
N ASN A 149 3.66 7.40 1.15
CA ASN A 149 3.02 8.57 1.77
C ASN A 149 2.64 8.24 3.23
N VAL A 150 3.19 8.97 4.18
CA VAL A 150 3.07 8.67 5.62
C VAL A 150 2.30 9.76 6.37
N SER A 151 1.24 9.35 7.05
CA SER A 151 0.48 10.18 8.00
C SER A 151 1.15 10.21 9.36
N PHE A 152 1.96 11.22 9.62
CA PHE A 152 2.70 11.34 10.88
C PHE A 152 1.84 11.85 12.03
N GLN A 153 1.12 12.92 11.83
CA GLN A 153 0.32 13.70 12.77
C GLN A 153 1.16 14.41 13.84
N THR A 154 2.11 13.72 14.42
CA THR A 154 3.13 14.24 15.36
C THR A 154 4.26 13.22 15.48
N MET A 155 5.45 13.67 15.80
CA MET A 155 6.60 12.82 16.15
C MET A 155 6.70 12.53 17.66
N ASN A 156 5.76 13.04 18.46
CA ASN A 156 5.63 12.70 19.87
C ASN A 156 4.83 11.39 20.04
N PRO A 157 5.46 10.29 20.48
CA PRO A 157 4.79 8.98 20.52
C PRO A 157 3.55 8.95 21.41
N LYS A 158 3.60 9.65 22.57
CA LYS A 158 2.47 9.69 23.51
C LYS A 158 1.28 10.47 22.93
N LEU A 159 1.55 11.59 22.28
CA LEU A 159 0.52 12.39 21.65
C LEU A 159 -0.06 11.64 20.43
N ARG A 160 0.78 10.98 19.67
CA ARG A 160 0.33 10.16 18.51
C ARG A 160 -0.65 9.07 18.93
N CYS A 161 -0.38 8.35 20.02
CA CYS A 161 -1.32 7.37 20.57
C CYS A 161 -2.68 8.00 20.93
N LYS A 162 -2.68 9.22 21.50
CA LYS A 162 -3.92 9.94 21.83
C LYS A 162 -4.67 10.38 20.56
N MET A 163 -3.96 10.93 19.57
CA MET A 163 -4.58 11.44 18.34
C MET A 163 -5.20 10.31 17.48
N LEU A 164 -4.54 9.16 17.41
CA LEU A 164 -5.00 8.02 16.63
C LEU A 164 -5.91 7.07 17.43
N HIS A 165 -6.10 7.29 18.73
CA HIS A 165 -6.76 6.36 19.66
C HIS A 165 -6.24 4.92 19.49
N ASN A 166 -4.95 4.78 19.30
CA ASN A 166 -4.28 3.49 19.11
C ASN A 166 -3.01 3.45 19.98
N ARG A 167 -2.96 2.52 20.93
CA ARG A 167 -1.82 2.40 21.86
C ARG A 167 -0.49 2.05 21.20
N PHE A 168 -0.51 1.50 20.00
CA PHE A 168 0.67 1.13 19.22
C PHE A 168 1.13 2.23 18.25
N ALA A 169 0.39 3.32 18.14
CA ALA A 169 0.68 4.37 17.17
C ALA A 169 2.02 5.08 17.43
N GLY A 170 2.44 5.15 18.70
CA GLY A 170 3.74 5.71 19.06
C GLY A 170 4.89 4.81 18.61
N ASP A 171 4.78 3.51 18.85
CA ASP A 171 5.80 2.54 18.47
C ASP A 171 5.94 2.41 16.95
N ALA A 172 4.85 2.64 16.21
CA ALA A 172 4.86 2.64 14.75
C ALA A 172 5.80 3.70 14.13
N LEU A 173 6.17 4.75 14.87
CA LEU A 173 7.16 5.72 14.41
C LEU A 173 8.56 5.10 14.18
N ALA A 174 8.92 4.04 14.89
CA ALA A 174 10.19 3.34 14.65
C ALA A 174 10.32 2.74 13.24
N LYS A 175 9.17 2.54 12.55
CA LYS A 175 9.16 2.06 11.17
C LYS A 175 9.70 3.10 10.18
N VAL A 176 9.61 4.40 10.53
CA VAL A 176 10.19 5.50 9.75
C VAL A 176 11.71 5.36 9.65
N ASP A 177 12.37 4.98 10.75
CA ASP A 177 13.82 4.73 10.77
C ASP A 177 14.21 3.58 9.83
N ARG A 178 13.36 2.55 9.74
CA ARG A 178 13.59 1.41 8.84
C ARG A 178 13.42 1.80 7.37
N LEU A 179 12.37 2.56 7.05
CA LEU A 179 12.14 3.10 5.71
C LEU A 179 13.30 4.02 5.29
N TYR A 180 13.75 4.91 6.19
CA TYR A 180 14.89 5.79 5.97
C TYR A 180 16.18 5.01 5.68
N LYS A 181 16.51 4.02 6.53
CA LYS A 181 17.70 3.16 6.35
C LYS A 181 17.62 2.28 5.11
N GLY A 182 16.41 1.95 4.66
CA GLY A 182 16.14 1.21 3.43
C GLY A 182 16.09 2.08 2.18
N ASP A 183 16.40 3.38 2.30
CA ASP A 183 16.37 4.37 1.20
C ASP A 183 15.00 4.47 0.50
N VAL A 184 13.93 4.23 1.25
CA VAL A 184 12.56 4.35 0.76
C VAL A 184 12.11 5.80 0.83
N THR A 185 11.96 6.44 -0.33
CA THR A 185 11.48 7.82 -0.41
C THR A 185 10.13 7.99 0.27
N MET A 186 9.99 9.04 1.08
CA MET A 186 8.78 9.33 1.85
C MET A 186 8.20 10.70 1.52
N ASN A 187 6.86 10.81 1.54
CA ASN A 187 6.14 12.08 1.64
C ASN A 187 5.31 12.07 2.92
N GLY A 188 5.42 13.13 3.70
CA GLY A 188 4.76 13.24 4.98
C GLY A 188 3.46 14.04 4.92
N GLN A 189 2.54 13.75 5.84
CA GLN A 189 1.36 14.57 6.11
C GLN A 189 1.14 14.71 7.61
N ILE A 190 0.77 15.93 8.03
CA ILE A 190 0.32 16.25 9.38
C ILE A 190 -1.07 16.87 9.27
N VAL A 191 -2.08 16.22 9.84
CA VAL A 191 -3.39 16.84 10.05
C VAL A 191 -3.29 17.72 11.30
N LEU A 192 -3.35 19.05 11.11
CA LEU A 192 -3.14 20.05 12.15
C LEU A 192 -4.43 20.27 12.94
N CYS A 193 -4.41 19.88 14.21
CA CYS A 193 -5.53 20.04 15.15
C CYS A 193 -5.18 21.14 16.16
N LYS A 194 -5.91 22.26 16.12
CA LYS A 194 -5.68 23.42 16.99
C LYS A 194 -5.75 23.03 18.47
N GLY A 195 -4.73 23.43 19.23
CA GLY A 195 -4.60 23.14 20.67
C GLY A 195 -4.18 21.71 20.99
N ILE A 196 -3.81 20.90 19.99
CA ILE A 196 -3.40 19.50 20.17
C ILE A 196 -1.97 19.28 19.65
N ASN A 197 -1.76 19.41 18.35
CA ASN A 197 -0.46 19.22 17.70
C ASN A 197 0.02 20.46 16.94
N ASP A 198 -0.47 21.65 17.30
CA ASP A 198 -0.02 22.95 16.79
C ASP A 198 1.13 23.54 17.63
N ARG A 199 1.62 24.70 17.25
CA ARG A 199 2.67 25.47 17.94
C ARG A 199 3.92 24.65 18.23
N ASP A 200 4.36 24.60 19.48
CA ASP A 200 5.59 23.93 19.92
C ASP A 200 5.62 22.44 19.52
N GLU A 201 4.47 21.78 19.51
CA GLU A 201 4.36 20.37 19.11
C GLU A 201 4.56 20.20 17.59
N LEU A 202 4.08 21.16 16.80
CA LEU A 202 4.33 21.17 15.36
C LEU A 202 5.81 21.44 15.07
N GLU A 203 6.41 22.42 15.73
CA GLU A 203 7.85 22.74 15.59
C GLU A 203 8.70 21.53 15.95
N TYR A 204 8.44 20.90 17.08
CA TYR A 204 9.10 19.65 17.49
C TYR A 204 8.98 18.56 16.42
N SER A 205 7.78 18.37 15.87
CA SER A 205 7.56 17.34 14.86
C SER A 205 8.30 17.65 13.57
N LEU A 206 8.32 18.89 13.11
CA LEU A 206 9.05 19.30 11.91
C LEU A 206 10.56 19.20 12.08
N GLU A 207 11.09 19.56 13.27
CA GLU A 207 12.50 19.37 13.59
C GLU A 207 12.89 17.90 13.50
N LYS A 208 12.10 17.00 14.12
CA LYS A 208 12.33 15.56 14.04
C LYS A 208 12.21 14.99 12.63
N LEU A 209 11.26 15.44 11.85
CA LEU A 209 11.07 15.01 10.47
C LEU A 209 12.20 15.49 9.55
N SER A 210 12.80 16.65 9.84
CA SER A 210 13.94 17.16 9.06
C SER A 210 15.19 16.27 9.14
N GLU A 211 15.32 15.45 10.18
CA GLU A 211 16.41 14.48 10.35
C GLU A 211 16.40 13.38 9.26
N TYR A 212 15.24 13.17 8.60
CA TYR A 212 15.07 12.19 7.53
C TYR A 212 15.29 12.75 6.11
N ALA A 213 15.66 14.02 5.97
CA ALA A 213 16.02 14.57 4.67
C ALA A 213 17.34 13.94 4.16
N PRO A 214 17.51 13.72 2.83
CA PRO A 214 16.58 14.02 1.74
C PRO A 214 15.57 12.90 1.42
N VAL A 215 15.58 11.78 2.16
CA VAL A 215 14.69 10.63 1.90
C VAL A 215 13.22 11.00 2.16
N LEU A 216 12.96 11.80 3.19
CA LEU A 216 11.68 12.49 3.38
C LEU A 216 11.68 13.77 2.52
N GLN A 217 10.97 13.73 1.38
CA GLN A 217 11.00 14.80 0.39
C GLN A 217 10.09 15.97 0.71
N SER A 218 8.97 15.70 1.38
CA SER A 218 7.97 16.72 1.69
C SER A 218 7.19 16.41 2.96
N VAL A 219 6.66 17.45 3.60
CA VAL A 219 5.67 17.33 4.68
C VAL A 219 4.54 18.32 4.42
N SER A 220 3.36 17.81 4.10
CA SER A 220 2.15 18.60 3.93
C SER A 220 1.45 18.82 5.27
N ILE A 221 1.14 20.06 5.60
CA ILE A 221 0.37 20.41 6.80
C ILE A 221 -1.05 20.77 6.37
N VAL A 222 -2.01 19.95 6.78
CA VAL A 222 -3.41 20.11 6.40
C VAL A 222 -4.23 20.43 7.63
N PRO A 223 -4.88 21.61 7.71
CA PRO A 223 -5.72 21.93 8.86
C PRO A 223 -6.93 20.98 8.92
N VAL A 224 -7.28 20.52 10.12
CA VAL A 224 -8.52 19.78 10.33
C VAL A 224 -9.71 20.65 9.96
N GLY A 225 -10.66 20.11 9.22
CA GLY A 225 -11.92 20.79 8.94
C GLY A 225 -12.70 21.11 10.22
N PRO A 226 -13.66 22.06 10.18
CA PRO A 226 -14.49 22.34 11.34
C PRO A 226 -15.23 21.07 11.75
N VAL A 227 -15.00 20.66 12.99
CA VAL A 227 -15.75 19.55 13.62
C VAL A 227 -17.05 20.17 14.12
N SER A 228 -18.17 19.73 13.56
CA SER A 228 -19.51 20.16 13.99
C SER A 228 -19.96 19.44 15.25
#